data_7997fb5d47ece16116b0f8942ce8f7d0
#
_entry.id   7997fb5d47ece16116b0f8942ce8f7d0
#
_cell.length_a   1.000
_cell.length_b   1.000
_cell.length_c   1.000
_cell.angle_alpha   90.00
_cell.angle_beta   90.00
_cell.angle_gamma   90.00
#
_symmetry.space_group_name_H-M   'P 1'
#
loop_
_entity.id
_entity.type
_entity.pdbx_description
1 polymer ?
#
loop_
_entity_poly.entity_id
_entity_poly.type
_entity_poly.pdbx_seq_one_letter_code
_entity_poly.pdbx_strand_id
1 'polypeptide(L)'
;MGKEQVSELIKAGVHFGHLTRKWNPNMSPYIYMERNGIHIINLYKTVAKLEEASNALKKIASSGRKILFVATKKQAKDIVSESSKKINMPYITERWPGGMLTNFVTIRKAVKKMSSIDRMKQDGTFNSLSKKEKLQIGRLREKLEKNLGSISNMTRLPGAIFIVDILREKIAVKEAQKLNIPIFAMVDTNSDPRGIDYVIPANDDASKSISKILEHVGSAIQEGLEERNSGKDKEETQDKEAETVVEETPVEEAVAEEAPAEETVVEETPAEEAVAEEAPAEEAVAEEAPAEEKETKKKSKKAKK
;
A
#
# COMPACT_ATOMS: atom_id res chain seq x y z
N MET A 1 16.31 -16.55 -22.92
CA MET A 1 16.21 -15.31 -22.14
C MET A 1 17.29 -15.14 -21.07
N GLY A 2 17.73 -16.12 -20.32
CA GLY A 2 18.52 -15.91 -19.10
C GLY A 2 19.95 -15.34 -19.15
N LYS A 3 20.72 -15.49 -20.21
CA LYS A 3 22.17 -15.11 -20.18
C LYS A 3 22.41 -13.60 -20.33
N GLU A 4 21.66 -12.92 -21.17
CA GLU A 4 21.76 -11.47 -21.38
C GLU A 4 21.28 -10.70 -20.15
N GLN A 5 20.14 -11.09 -19.58
CA GLN A 5 19.60 -10.52 -18.32
C GLN A 5 20.60 -10.68 -17.16
N VAL A 6 21.21 -11.87 -17.02
CA VAL A 6 22.24 -12.12 -16.00
C VAL A 6 23.44 -11.19 -16.20
N SER A 7 23.90 -11.00 -17.45
CA SER A 7 25.02 -10.09 -17.75
C SER A 7 24.72 -8.64 -17.36
N GLU A 8 23.50 -8.16 -17.60
CA GLU A 8 23.05 -6.82 -17.18
C GLU A 8 22.98 -6.67 -15.66
N LEU A 9 22.45 -7.68 -14.96
CA LEU A 9 22.40 -7.70 -13.51
C LEU A 9 23.80 -7.72 -12.87
N ILE A 10 24.77 -8.42 -13.49
CA ILE A 10 26.17 -8.38 -13.05
C ILE A 10 26.74 -6.97 -13.19
N LYS A 11 26.55 -6.31 -14.34
CA LYS A 11 27.01 -4.93 -14.57
C LYS A 11 26.38 -3.92 -13.61
N ALA A 12 25.12 -4.15 -13.22
CA ALA A 12 24.44 -3.34 -12.22
C ALA A 12 24.86 -3.63 -10.77
N GLY A 13 25.64 -4.70 -10.53
CA GLY A 13 26.12 -5.08 -9.21
C GLY A 13 25.06 -5.74 -8.30
N VAL A 14 24.03 -6.34 -8.87
CA VAL A 14 22.93 -7.00 -8.17
C VAL A 14 23.41 -8.21 -7.35
N HIS A 15 24.50 -8.85 -7.80
CA HIS A 15 25.06 -10.06 -7.21
C HIS A 15 25.82 -9.83 -5.88
N PHE A 16 26.17 -8.61 -5.55
CA PHE A 16 26.85 -8.31 -4.29
C PHE A 16 25.87 -8.33 -3.13
N GLY A 17 26.14 -9.15 -2.14
CA GLY A 17 25.45 -9.15 -0.86
C GLY A 17 26.27 -8.47 0.22
N HIS A 18 25.91 -8.70 1.45
CA HIS A 18 26.59 -8.16 2.64
C HIS A 18 27.73 -9.06 3.11
N LEU A 19 28.50 -8.53 4.08
CA LEU A 19 29.59 -9.25 4.75
C LEU A 19 29.09 -10.53 5.42
N THR A 20 29.88 -11.60 5.37
CA THR A 20 29.59 -12.90 5.99
C THR A 20 29.23 -12.83 7.46
N ARG A 21 29.75 -11.84 8.21
CA ARG A 21 29.40 -11.62 9.62
C ARG A 21 27.97 -11.13 9.86
N LYS A 22 27.31 -10.58 8.84
CA LYS A 22 25.98 -9.94 8.95
C LYS A 22 24.90 -10.71 8.23
N TRP A 23 25.21 -11.84 7.64
CA TRP A 23 24.25 -12.58 6.86
C TRP A 23 23.17 -13.26 7.70
N ASN A 24 22.05 -13.58 7.06
CA ASN A 24 20.99 -14.35 7.68
C ASN A 24 21.03 -15.79 7.14
N PRO A 25 21.05 -16.83 7.98
CA PRO A 25 21.07 -18.23 7.56
C PRO A 25 19.90 -18.61 6.63
N ASN A 26 18.74 -17.98 6.79
CA ASN A 26 17.57 -18.23 5.94
C ASN A 26 17.77 -17.77 4.48
N MET A 27 18.79 -16.95 4.20
CA MET A 27 19.18 -16.56 2.85
C MET A 27 20.13 -17.56 2.17
N SER A 28 20.59 -18.59 2.88
CA SER A 28 21.46 -19.66 2.31
C SER A 28 20.99 -20.21 0.96
N PRO A 29 19.70 -20.46 0.70
CA PRO A 29 19.25 -20.95 -0.61
C PRO A 29 19.54 -20.00 -1.77
N TYR A 30 19.68 -18.69 -1.50
CA TYR A 30 19.89 -17.63 -2.52
C TYR A 30 21.34 -17.23 -2.71
N ILE A 31 22.25 -17.71 -1.85
CA ILE A 31 23.68 -17.45 -1.91
C ILE A 31 24.31 -18.44 -2.86
N TYR A 32 25.17 -17.94 -3.76
CA TYR A 32 25.94 -18.77 -4.70
C TYR A 32 27.28 -19.20 -4.10
N MET A 33 28.04 -18.23 -3.58
CA MET A 33 29.38 -18.45 -3.00
C MET A 33 29.77 -17.29 -2.09
N GLU A 34 30.87 -17.48 -1.37
CA GLU A 34 31.56 -16.42 -0.63
C GLU A 34 32.83 -16.02 -1.38
N ARG A 35 33.10 -14.73 -1.48
CA ARG A 35 34.33 -14.18 -2.03
C ARG A 35 34.77 -12.95 -1.26
N ASN A 36 36.01 -12.93 -0.79
CA ASN A 36 36.59 -11.82 -0.02
C ASN A 36 35.75 -11.41 1.22
N GLY A 37 35.12 -12.37 1.91
CA GLY A 37 34.29 -12.12 3.09
C GLY A 37 32.93 -11.47 2.76
N ILE A 38 32.49 -11.50 1.50
CA ILE A 38 31.19 -11.01 1.05
C ILE A 38 30.46 -12.17 0.39
N HIS A 39 29.17 -12.30 0.68
CA HIS A 39 28.30 -13.26 0.00
C HIS A 39 27.93 -12.77 -1.39
N ILE A 40 27.94 -13.69 -2.35
CA ILE A 40 27.52 -13.45 -3.74
C ILE A 40 26.16 -14.11 -3.94
N ILE A 41 25.19 -13.33 -4.37
CA ILE A 41 23.81 -13.75 -4.63
C ILE A 41 23.76 -14.54 -5.97
N ASN A 42 22.97 -15.59 -6.00
CA ASN A 42 22.75 -16.40 -7.19
C ASN A 42 21.78 -15.69 -8.15
N LEU A 43 22.33 -15.09 -9.20
CA LEU A 43 21.55 -14.31 -10.17
C LEU A 43 20.56 -15.14 -10.99
N TYR A 44 20.78 -16.42 -11.19
CA TYR A 44 19.79 -17.28 -11.85
C TYR A 44 18.51 -17.38 -11.02
N LYS A 45 18.65 -17.48 -9.70
CA LYS A 45 17.50 -17.44 -8.78
C LYS A 45 16.87 -16.05 -8.72
N THR A 46 17.68 -14.99 -8.81
CA THR A 46 17.19 -13.62 -8.89
C THR A 46 16.30 -13.42 -10.12
N VAL A 47 16.74 -13.86 -11.30
CA VAL A 47 15.96 -13.75 -12.55
C VAL A 47 14.65 -14.51 -12.43
N ALA A 48 14.68 -15.77 -12.00
CA ALA A 48 13.48 -16.59 -11.85
C ALA A 48 12.47 -15.96 -10.88
N LYS A 49 12.96 -15.46 -9.73
CA LYS A 49 12.09 -14.82 -8.72
C LYS A 49 11.61 -13.43 -9.15
N LEU A 50 12.40 -12.71 -9.93
CA LEU A 50 12.00 -11.43 -10.52
C LEU A 50 10.89 -11.62 -11.56
N GLU A 51 10.98 -12.63 -12.41
CA GLU A 51 9.94 -12.98 -13.39
C GLU A 51 8.64 -13.40 -12.69
N GLU A 52 8.73 -14.24 -11.65
CA GLU A 52 7.57 -14.64 -10.83
C GLU A 52 6.89 -13.43 -10.19
N ALA A 53 7.67 -12.54 -9.57
CA ALA A 53 7.17 -11.31 -8.94
C ALA A 53 6.57 -10.35 -9.98
N SER A 54 7.24 -10.16 -11.12
CA SER A 54 6.77 -9.28 -12.21
C SER A 54 5.42 -9.73 -12.77
N ASN A 55 5.26 -11.03 -13.00
CA ASN A 55 4.00 -11.60 -13.48
C ASN A 55 2.86 -11.43 -12.47
N ALA A 56 3.15 -11.58 -11.17
CA ALA A 56 2.15 -11.35 -10.14
C ALA A 56 1.77 -9.86 -10.03
N LEU A 57 2.75 -8.94 -10.07
CA LEU A 57 2.51 -7.49 -10.06
C LEU A 57 1.72 -7.03 -11.29
N LYS A 58 2.01 -7.58 -12.49
CA LYS A 58 1.26 -7.33 -13.72
C LYS A 58 -0.22 -7.69 -13.55
N LYS A 59 -0.54 -8.86 -12.98
CA LYS A 59 -1.92 -9.28 -12.69
C LYS A 59 -2.62 -8.36 -11.68
N ILE A 60 -1.91 -7.87 -10.66
CA ILE A 60 -2.47 -6.94 -9.69
C ILE A 60 -2.74 -5.58 -10.34
N ALA A 61 -1.85 -5.11 -11.21
CA ALA A 61 -2.01 -3.86 -11.94
C ALA A 61 -3.18 -3.93 -12.95
N SER A 62 -3.32 -5.04 -13.69
CA SER A 62 -4.43 -5.25 -14.62
C SER A 62 -5.79 -5.29 -13.91
N SER A 63 -5.85 -5.78 -12.66
CA SER A 63 -7.06 -5.69 -11.84
C SER A 63 -7.39 -4.27 -11.34
N GLY A 64 -6.55 -3.28 -11.64
CA GLY A 64 -6.74 -1.87 -11.25
C GLY A 64 -6.40 -1.55 -9.79
N ARG A 65 -5.82 -2.48 -9.05
CA ARG A 65 -5.37 -2.24 -7.68
C ARG A 65 -4.06 -1.47 -7.68
N LYS A 66 -3.89 -0.56 -6.74
CA LYS A 66 -2.64 0.19 -6.59
C LYS A 66 -1.60 -0.65 -5.84
N ILE A 67 -0.35 -0.49 -6.26
CA ILE A 67 0.82 -1.10 -5.62
C ILE A 67 1.55 0.02 -4.88
N LEU A 68 1.82 -0.18 -3.58
CA LEU A 68 2.52 0.80 -2.75
C LEU A 68 4.00 0.48 -2.70
N PHE A 69 4.83 1.42 -3.18
CA PHE A 69 6.28 1.30 -3.10
C PHE A 69 6.81 1.90 -1.80
N VAL A 70 7.72 1.17 -1.13
CA VAL A 70 8.28 1.57 0.17
C VAL A 70 9.80 1.47 0.14
N ALA A 71 10.47 2.60 0.35
CA ALA A 71 11.92 2.67 0.38
C ALA A 71 12.42 3.87 1.17
N THR A 72 12.79 3.70 2.43
CA THR A 72 13.36 4.80 3.24
C THR A 72 14.89 4.87 3.19
N LYS A 73 15.54 3.93 2.50
CA LYS A 73 17.00 3.90 2.30
C LYS A 73 17.45 5.04 1.40
N LYS A 74 18.49 5.76 1.79
CA LYS A 74 18.97 6.95 1.05
C LYS A 74 19.26 6.66 -0.42
N GLN A 75 19.85 5.50 -0.73
CA GLN A 75 20.21 5.07 -2.07
C GLN A 75 18.99 4.74 -2.95
N ALA A 76 17.86 4.39 -2.33
CA ALA A 76 16.64 3.95 -3.00
C ALA A 76 15.59 5.05 -3.17
N LYS A 77 15.59 6.07 -2.31
CA LYS A 77 14.54 7.11 -2.24
C LYS A 77 14.23 7.74 -3.59
N ASP A 78 15.25 8.31 -4.23
CA ASP A 78 15.07 9.08 -5.46
C ASP A 78 14.65 8.17 -6.60
N ILE A 79 15.30 7.01 -6.72
CA ILE A 79 15.01 6.01 -7.75
C ILE A 79 13.58 5.49 -7.64
N VAL A 80 13.13 5.13 -6.42
CA VAL A 80 11.77 4.66 -6.17
C VAL A 80 10.76 5.76 -6.45
N SER A 81 11.03 7.01 -6.03
CA SER A 81 10.11 8.13 -6.28
C SER A 81 9.93 8.40 -7.77
N GLU A 82 11.00 8.38 -8.56
CA GLU A 82 10.97 8.59 -10.00
C GLU A 82 10.25 7.44 -10.73
N SER A 83 10.61 6.20 -10.41
CA SER A 83 9.99 5.00 -11.01
C SER A 83 8.49 4.94 -10.71
N SER A 84 8.10 5.17 -9.45
CA SER A 84 6.69 5.14 -9.05
C SER A 84 5.85 6.26 -9.68
N LYS A 85 6.44 7.47 -9.86
CA LYS A 85 5.78 8.58 -10.56
C LYS A 85 5.50 8.24 -12.02
N LYS A 86 6.45 7.61 -12.73
CA LYS A 86 6.29 7.20 -14.14
C LYS A 86 5.09 6.29 -14.34
N ILE A 87 4.86 5.35 -13.40
CA ILE A 87 3.75 4.38 -13.47
C ILE A 87 2.51 4.83 -12.68
N ASN A 88 2.49 6.06 -12.16
CA ASN A 88 1.39 6.63 -11.37
C ASN A 88 0.96 5.73 -10.19
N MET A 89 1.93 5.18 -9.48
CA MET A 89 1.73 4.37 -8.28
C MET A 89 2.11 5.14 -7.01
N PRO A 90 1.43 4.90 -5.87
CA PRO A 90 1.77 5.53 -4.59
C PRO A 90 3.10 5.01 -4.07
N TYR A 91 3.84 5.87 -3.35
CA TYR A 91 5.13 5.51 -2.77
C TYR A 91 5.37 6.20 -1.44
N ILE A 92 6.25 5.62 -0.60
CA ILE A 92 6.72 6.21 0.66
C ILE A 92 8.24 6.11 0.69
N THR A 93 8.90 7.27 0.73
CA THR A 93 10.37 7.36 0.68
C THR A 93 11.00 8.03 1.89
N GLU A 94 10.24 8.81 2.67
CA GLU A 94 10.82 9.54 3.79
C GLU A 94 10.78 8.73 5.09
N ARG A 95 9.61 8.44 5.58
CA ARG A 95 9.41 7.70 6.81
C ARG A 95 8.11 6.92 6.74
N TRP A 96 8.14 5.66 7.08
CA TRP A 96 6.93 4.88 7.29
C TRP A 96 6.21 5.35 8.57
N PRO A 97 5.01 5.92 8.49
CA PRO A 97 4.23 6.22 9.68
C PRO A 97 3.62 4.92 10.22
N GLY A 98 3.82 4.64 11.51
CA GLY A 98 3.18 3.48 12.14
C GLY A 98 1.66 3.57 11.99
N GLY A 99 1.02 2.44 11.66
CA GLY A 99 -0.40 2.38 11.39
C GLY A 99 -0.79 2.81 9.97
N MET A 100 0.17 2.90 9.06
CA MET A 100 -0.09 3.31 7.67
C MET A 100 -1.14 2.45 6.98
N LEU A 101 -1.10 1.15 7.21
CA LEU A 101 -2.05 0.18 6.68
C LEU A 101 -3.10 -0.20 7.71
N THR A 102 -2.67 -0.53 8.92
CA THR A 102 -3.55 -1.02 10.00
C THR A 102 -4.49 0.05 10.53
N ASN A 103 -4.12 1.33 10.46
CA ASN A 103 -4.94 2.47 10.85
C ASN A 103 -5.10 3.48 9.70
N PHE A 104 -5.43 2.97 8.53
CA PHE A 104 -5.54 3.77 7.30
C PHE A 104 -6.55 4.92 7.40
N VAL A 105 -7.60 4.76 8.20
CA VAL A 105 -8.61 5.81 8.44
C VAL A 105 -7.96 7.08 9.04
N THR A 106 -7.04 6.92 10.00
CA THR A 106 -6.32 8.05 10.61
C THR A 106 -5.35 8.70 9.62
N ILE A 107 -4.67 7.90 8.79
CA ILE A 107 -3.81 8.42 7.72
C ILE A 107 -4.63 9.22 6.71
N ARG A 108 -5.80 8.73 6.30
CA ARG A 108 -6.72 9.49 5.42
C ARG A 108 -7.19 10.80 6.04
N LYS A 109 -7.43 10.84 7.35
CA LYS A 109 -7.75 12.10 8.05
C LYS A 109 -6.58 13.09 7.96
N ALA A 110 -5.33 12.63 8.08
CA ALA A 110 -4.14 13.47 7.93
C ALA A 110 -3.99 13.99 6.48
N VAL A 111 -4.24 13.17 5.47
CA VAL A 111 -4.26 13.57 4.06
C VAL A 111 -5.38 14.59 3.79
N LYS A 112 -6.59 14.36 4.30
CA LYS A 112 -7.70 15.32 4.19
C LYS A 112 -7.36 16.66 4.87
N LYS A 113 -6.65 16.64 6.01
CA LYS A 113 -6.17 17.85 6.68
C LYS A 113 -5.20 18.63 5.79
N MET A 114 -4.30 17.95 5.08
CA MET A 114 -3.40 18.59 4.11
C MET A 114 -4.21 19.29 3.01
N SER A 115 -5.16 18.61 2.38
CA SER A 115 -6.04 19.19 1.34
C SER A 115 -6.89 20.35 1.87
N SER A 116 -7.34 20.27 3.13
CA SER A 116 -8.07 21.38 3.78
C SER A 116 -7.20 22.62 3.94
N ILE A 117 -5.92 22.45 4.32
CA ILE A 117 -4.97 23.58 4.42
C ILE A 117 -4.73 24.21 3.02
N ASP A 118 -4.61 23.39 1.98
CA ASP A 118 -4.44 23.89 0.61
C ASP A 118 -5.67 24.66 0.14
N ARG A 119 -6.87 24.21 0.46
CA ARG A 119 -8.13 24.91 0.20
C ARG A 119 -8.19 26.25 0.95
N MET A 120 -7.84 26.26 2.25
CA MET A 120 -7.78 27.50 3.04
C MET A 120 -6.84 28.55 2.44
N LYS A 121 -5.75 28.13 1.79
CA LYS A 121 -4.85 29.03 1.07
C LYS A 121 -5.49 29.59 -0.19
N GLN A 122 -6.28 28.81 -0.92
CA GLN A 122 -6.98 29.22 -2.13
C GLN A 122 -8.14 30.18 -1.81
N ASP A 123 -8.93 29.87 -0.75
CA ASP A 123 -10.09 30.65 -0.33
C ASP A 123 -9.73 32.00 0.35
N GLY A 124 -8.42 32.29 0.51
CA GLY A 124 -7.97 33.50 1.17
C GLY A 124 -8.13 33.53 2.70
N THR A 125 -8.82 32.57 3.31
CA THR A 125 -9.00 32.44 4.76
C THR A 125 -7.66 32.37 5.50
N PHE A 126 -6.62 31.84 4.83
CA PHE A 126 -5.26 31.82 5.34
C PHE A 126 -4.72 33.21 5.64
N ASN A 127 -5.18 34.26 4.91
CA ASN A 127 -4.71 35.63 5.07
C ASN A 127 -5.26 36.34 6.34
N SER A 128 -6.38 35.87 6.87
CA SER A 128 -6.98 36.41 8.11
C SER A 128 -6.31 35.90 9.38
N LEU A 129 -5.50 34.83 9.29
CA LEU A 129 -4.81 34.22 10.43
C LEU A 129 -3.64 35.08 10.93
N SER A 130 -3.29 34.95 12.21
CA SER A 130 -2.10 35.57 12.80
C SER A 130 -0.81 35.03 12.19
N LYS A 131 0.27 35.82 12.26
CA LYS A 131 1.61 35.40 11.74
C LYS A 131 2.08 34.08 12.34
N LYS A 132 1.81 33.85 13.63
CA LYS A 132 2.20 32.63 14.34
C LYS A 132 1.44 31.42 13.81
N GLU A 133 0.14 31.52 13.62
CA GLU A 133 -0.71 30.46 13.07
C GLU A 133 -0.35 30.13 11.63
N LYS A 134 -0.14 31.13 10.77
CA LYS A 134 0.34 30.93 9.40
C LYS A 134 1.61 30.10 9.36
N LEU A 135 2.57 30.40 10.23
CA LEU A 135 3.82 29.66 10.30
C LEU A 135 3.63 28.23 10.78
N GLN A 136 2.78 28.00 11.80
CA GLN A 136 2.50 26.66 12.32
C GLN A 136 1.77 25.79 11.28
N ILE A 137 0.76 26.33 10.62
CA ILE A 137 0.01 25.66 9.57
C ILE A 137 0.92 25.35 8.37
N GLY A 138 1.78 26.31 7.97
CA GLY A 138 2.75 26.11 6.91
C GLY A 138 3.70 24.94 7.20
N ARG A 139 4.32 24.93 8.38
CA ARG A 139 5.20 23.83 8.81
C ARG A 139 4.48 22.48 8.90
N LEU A 140 3.24 22.48 9.37
CA LEU A 140 2.42 21.28 9.44
C LEU A 140 2.12 20.74 8.03
N ARG A 141 1.75 21.62 7.09
CA ARG A 141 1.50 21.25 5.70
C ARG A 141 2.74 20.64 5.03
N GLU A 142 3.89 21.32 5.15
CA GLU A 142 5.17 20.82 4.62
C GLU A 142 5.54 19.43 5.17
N LYS A 143 5.35 19.22 6.49
CA LYS A 143 5.58 17.93 7.12
C LYS A 143 4.64 16.85 6.60
N LEU A 144 3.36 17.16 6.41
CA LEU A 144 2.38 16.23 5.86
C LEU A 144 2.66 15.92 4.41
N GLU A 145 2.98 16.92 3.59
CA GLU A 145 3.31 16.77 2.18
C GLU A 145 4.55 15.89 1.99
N LYS A 146 5.59 16.14 2.75
CA LYS A 146 6.83 15.35 2.71
C LYS A 146 6.60 13.87 3.02
N ASN A 147 5.74 13.55 4.00
CA ASN A 147 5.54 12.17 4.44
C ASN A 147 4.38 11.45 3.73
N LEU A 148 3.34 12.18 3.33
CA LEU A 148 2.07 11.61 2.84
C LEU A 148 1.64 12.16 1.48
N GLY A 149 2.38 13.11 0.90
CA GLY A 149 2.02 13.72 -0.39
C GLY A 149 1.88 12.71 -1.52
N SER A 150 2.78 11.73 -1.57
CA SER A 150 2.80 10.67 -2.59
C SER A 150 1.63 9.68 -2.52
N ILE A 151 0.92 9.63 -1.38
CA ILE A 151 -0.24 8.76 -1.17
C ILE A 151 -1.57 9.52 -1.17
N SER A 152 -1.56 10.81 -1.49
CA SER A 152 -2.77 11.65 -1.49
C SER A 152 -3.91 11.06 -2.31
N ASN A 153 -3.58 10.45 -3.45
CA ASN A 153 -4.53 9.84 -4.38
C ASN A 153 -4.97 8.42 -4.00
N MET A 154 -4.43 7.87 -2.89
CA MET A 154 -4.78 6.52 -2.45
C MET A 154 -6.06 6.55 -1.60
N THR A 155 -7.18 6.11 -2.17
CA THR A 155 -8.49 6.10 -1.49
C THR A 155 -8.77 4.81 -0.73
N ARG A 156 -8.15 3.70 -1.13
CA ARG A 156 -8.30 2.35 -0.57
C ARG A 156 -6.94 1.79 -0.18
N LEU A 157 -6.94 0.71 0.60
CA LEU A 157 -5.72 -0.06 0.87
C LEU A 157 -5.10 -0.56 -0.44
N PRO A 158 -3.76 -0.63 -0.52
CA PRO A 158 -3.08 -1.12 -1.71
C PRO A 158 -3.35 -2.62 -1.91
N GLY A 159 -3.32 -3.06 -3.16
CA GLY A 159 -3.47 -4.48 -3.51
C GLY A 159 -2.19 -5.28 -3.30
N ALA A 160 -1.04 -4.60 -3.22
CA ALA A 160 0.27 -5.18 -2.92
C ALA A 160 1.22 -4.09 -2.42
N ILE A 161 2.30 -4.53 -1.77
CA ILE A 161 3.40 -3.65 -1.33
C ILE A 161 4.70 -4.13 -1.96
N PHE A 162 5.46 -3.19 -2.51
CA PHE A 162 6.82 -3.43 -2.96
C PHE A 162 7.81 -2.75 -2.03
N ILE A 163 8.67 -3.51 -1.37
CA ILE A 163 9.59 -3.03 -0.32
C ILE A 163 11.04 -3.18 -0.80
N VAL A 164 11.83 -2.12 -0.62
CA VAL A 164 13.28 -2.17 -0.76
C VAL A 164 13.89 -2.16 0.64
N ASP A 165 14.63 -3.22 0.98
CA ASP A 165 15.25 -3.44 2.31
C ASP A 165 14.22 -3.73 3.42
N ILE A 166 13.86 -5.01 3.57
CA ILE A 166 12.94 -5.46 4.63
C ILE A 166 13.50 -5.31 6.05
N LEU A 167 14.82 -5.28 6.21
CA LEU A 167 15.44 -5.09 7.52
C LEU A 167 15.12 -3.70 8.08
N ARG A 168 15.08 -2.70 7.21
CA ARG A 168 14.76 -1.32 7.55
C ARG A 168 13.26 -1.09 7.70
N GLU A 169 12.47 -1.70 6.82
CA GLU A 169 11.02 -1.51 6.74
C GLU A 169 10.22 -2.58 7.50
N LYS A 170 10.75 -3.09 8.62
CA LYS A 170 10.11 -4.14 9.45
C LYS A 170 8.68 -3.82 9.86
N ILE A 171 8.36 -2.54 10.07
CA ILE A 171 7.03 -2.10 10.49
C ILE A 171 6.05 -2.28 9.33
N ALA A 172 6.46 -1.86 8.11
CA ALA A 172 5.66 -2.03 6.90
C ALA A 172 5.36 -3.51 6.61
N VAL A 173 6.39 -4.37 6.73
CA VAL A 173 6.24 -5.83 6.58
C VAL A 173 5.23 -6.40 7.57
N LYS A 174 5.36 -6.08 8.86
CA LYS A 174 4.44 -6.59 9.90
C LYS A 174 3.00 -6.09 9.71
N GLU A 175 2.81 -4.84 9.28
CA GLU A 175 1.49 -4.31 9.00
C GLU A 175 0.85 -4.98 7.78
N ALA A 176 1.61 -5.23 6.72
CA ALA A 176 1.15 -5.93 5.54
C ALA A 176 0.75 -7.38 5.85
N GLN A 177 1.60 -8.10 6.59
CA GLN A 177 1.31 -9.46 7.06
C GLN A 177 0.02 -9.52 7.88
N LYS A 178 -0.19 -8.56 8.80
CA LYS A 178 -1.41 -8.49 9.62
C LYS A 178 -2.69 -8.33 8.80
N LEU A 179 -2.60 -7.69 7.64
CA LEU A 179 -3.73 -7.44 6.75
C LEU A 179 -3.79 -8.41 5.55
N ASN A 180 -2.90 -9.41 5.51
CA ASN A 180 -2.77 -10.37 4.40
C ASN A 180 -2.62 -9.68 3.04
N ILE A 181 -1.86 -8.57 3.00
CA ILE A 181 -1.53 -7.87 1.75
C ILE A 181 -0.26 -8.49 1.18
N PRO A 182 -0.25 -8.94 -0.08
CA PRO A 182 0.92 -9.54 -0.74
C PRO A 182 2.15 -8.64 -0.67
N ILE A 183 3.28 -9.20 -0.24
CA ILE A 183 4.54 -8.50 -0.04
C ILE A 183 5.54 -8.93 -1.09
N PHE A 184 5.96 -7.97 -1.90
CA PHE A 184 7.06 -8.08 -2.84
C PHE A 184 8.26 -7.35 -2.25
N ALA A 185 9.41 -8.00 -2.16
CA ALA A 185 10.55 -7.34 -1.55
C ALA A 185 11.88 -7.65 -2.23
N MET A 186 12.72 -6.62 -2.38
CA MET A 186 14.15 -6.78 -2.60
C MET A 186 14.79 -7.17 -1.28
N VAL A 187 15.44 -8.34 -1.28
CA VAL A 187 16.01 -8.94 -0.07
C VAL A 187 17.48 -9.21 -0.28
N ASP A 188 18.32 -8.56 0.52
CA ASP A 188 19.76 -8.83 0.55
C ASP A 188 20.09 -9.94 1.57
N THR A 189 21.31 -10.40 1.57
CA THR A 189 21.83 -11.52 2.37
C THR A 189 21.78 -11.32 3.88
N ASN A 190 21.60 -10.08 4.36
CA ASN A 190 21.47 -9.73 5.80
C ASN A 190 20.04 -9.84 6.33
N SER A 191 19.08 -10.07 5.47
CA SER A 191 17.65 -9.98 5.77
C SER A 191 17.00 -11.37 5.89
N ASP A 192 15.87 -11.48 6.60
CA ASP A 192 15.11 -12.72 6.74
C ASP A 192 14.01 -12.78 5.67
N PRO A 193 14.07 -13.71 4.69
CA PRO A 193 13.07 -13.81 3.64
C PRO A 193 11.75 -14.42 4.08
N ARG A 194 11.67 -14.96 5.31
CA ARG A 194 10.45 -15.61 5.80
C ARG A 194 9.30 -14.62 5.99
N GLY A 195 8.12 -15.02 5.57
CA GLY A 195 6.93 -14.18 5.66
C GLY A 195 6.85 -13.10 4.56
N ILE A 196 7.66 -13.22 3.51
CA ILE A 196 7.56 -12.45 2.27
C ILE A 196 7.04 -13.38 1.18
N ASP A 197 6.00 -12.96 0.47
CA ASP A 197 5.35 -13.79 -0.55
C ASP A 197 6.23 -13.90 -1.81
N TYR A 198 6.81 -12.77 -2.23
CA TYR A 198 7.65 -12.69 -3.42
C TYR A 198 9.00 -12.10 -3.07
N VAL A 199 9.97 -12.97 -2.82
CA VAL A 199 11.35 -12.61 -2.49
C VAL A 199 12.15 -12.41 -3.78
N ILE A 200 12.74 -11.23 -3.95
CA ILE A 200 13.68 -10.91 -5.04
C ILE A 200 15.06 -10.77 -4.41
N PRO A 201 15.89 -11.83 -4.45
CA PRO A 201 17.24 -11.75 -3.87
C PRO A 201 18.09 -10.79 -4.71
N ALA A 202 18.46 -9.66 -4.13
CA ALA A 202 19.21 -8.61 -4.83
C ALA A 202 19.91 -7.68 -3.86
N ASN A 203 20.96 -7.01 -4.34
CA ASN A 203 21.68 -5.97 -3.61
C ASN A 203 20.79 -4.73 -3.43
N ASP A 204 20.52 -4.37 -2.21
CA ASP A 204 19.70 -3.20 -1.83
C ASP A 204 20.52 -1.95 -1.47
N ASP A 205 21.87 -2.01 -1.54
CA ASP A 205 22.77 -0.89 -1.28
C ASP A 205 23.17 -0.13 -2.55
N ALA A 206 23.28 -0.83 -3.68
CA ALA A 206 23.73 -0.25 -4.93
C ALA A 206 22.57 0.42 -5.69
N SER A 207 22.64 1.73 -5.91
CA SER A 207 21.62 2.48 -6.67
C SER A 207 21.37 1.90 -8.06
N LYS A 208 22.40 1.43 -8.77
CA LYS A 208 22.26 0.77 -10.08
C LYS A 208 21.50 -0.54 -9.99
N SER A 209 21.70 -1.34 -8.93
CA SER A 209 20.97 -2.58 -8.68
C SER A 209 19.49 -2.30 -8.47
N ILE A 210 19.17 -1.35 -7.60
CA ILE A 210 17.80 -0.93 -7.30
C ILE A 210 17.11 -0.41 -8.57
N SER A 211 17.78 0.45 -9.34
CA SER A 211 17.24 1.00 -10.59
C SER A 211 16.91 -0.11 -11.59
N LYS A 212 17.81 -1.09 -11.76
CA LYS A 212 17.61 -2.18 -12.73
C LYS A 212 16.44 -3.09 -12.35
N ILE A 213 16.30 -3.44 -11.07
CA ILE A 213 15.17 -4.24 -10.59
C ILE A 213 13.84 -3.46 -10.74
N LEU A 214 13.83 -2.18 -10.38
CA LEU A 214 12.64 -1.34 -10.52
C LEU A 214 12.26 -1.08 -11.97
N GLU A 215 13.21 -1.05 -12.89
CA GLU A 215 12.96 -0.97 -14.34
C GLU A 215 12.14 -2.18 -14.80
N HIS A 216 12.57 -3.40 -14.47
CA HIS A 216 11.84 -4.64 -14.81
C HIS A 216 10.45 -4.69 -14.16
N VAL A 217 10.35 -4.37 -12.87
CA VAL A 217 9.08 -4.33 -12.15
C VAL A 217 8.17 -3.26 -12.72
N GLY A 218 8.71 -2.07 -13.02
CA GLY A 218 7.96 -0.95 -13.60
C GLY A 218 7.38 -1.28 -14.97
N SER A 219 8.18 -1.91 -15.86
CA SER A 219 7.73 -2.36 -17.17
C SER A 219 6.57 -3.35 -17.07
N ALA A 220 6.68 -4.34 -16.18
CA ALA A 220 5.61 -5.32 -15.98
C ALA A 220 4.31 -4.70 -15.44
N ILE A 221 4.42 -3.73 -14.53
CA ILE A 221 3.25 -2.99 -14.02
C ILE A 221 2.64 -2.13 -15.14
N GLN A 222 3.46 -1.47 -15.96
CA GLN A 222 2.99 -0.66 -17.08
C GLN A 222 2.24 -1.52 -18.11
N GLU A 223 2.78 -2.67 -18.49
CA GLU A 223 2.10 -3.64 -19.34
C GLU A 223 0.73 -4.05 -18.75
N GLY A 224 0.65 -4.31 -17.45
CA GLY A 224 -0.62 -4.64 -16.79
C GLY A 224 -1.63 -3.49 -16.81
N LEU A 225 -1.17 -2.24 -16.71
CA LEU A 225 -2.03 -1.06 -16.83
C LEU A 225 -2.53 -0.86 -18.26
N GLU A 226 -1.69 -1.11 -19.27
CA GLU A 226 -2.04 -1.05 -20.71
C GLU A 226 -3.07 -2.13 -21.07
N GLU A 227 -2.87 -3.37 -20.59
CA GLU A 227 -3.86 -4.46 -20.75
C GLU A 227 -5.22 -4.10 -20.16
N ARG A 228 -5.25 -3.45 -19.00
CA ARG A 228 -6.49 -2.96 -18.39
C ARG A 228 -7.18 -1.89 -19.22
N ASN A 229 -6.42 -0.93 -19.75
CA ASN A 229 -6.98 0.16 -20.55
C ASN A 229 -7.56 -0.38 -21.87
N SER A 230 -6.81 -1.26 -22.56
CA SER A 230 -7.29 -1.90 -23.78
C SER A 230 -8.50 -2.84 -23.56
N GLY A 231 -8.63 -3.43 -22.37
CA GLY A 231 -9.81 -4.21 -21.97
C GLY A 231 -11.05 -3.33 -21.80
N LYS A 232 -10.89 -2.16 -21.17
CA LYS A 232 -12.00 -1.20 -20.99
C LYS A 232 -12.49 -0.59 -22.30
N ASP A 233 -11.56 -0.24 -23.18
CA ASP A 233 -11.92 0.30 -24.50
C ASP A 233 -12.74 -0.71 -25.34
N LYS A 234 -12.51 -2.01 -25.13
CA LYS A 234 -13.28 -3.08 -25.77
C LYS A 234 -14.68 -3.26 -25.15
N GLU A 235 -14.78 -3.15 -23.82
CA GLU A 235 -16.09 -3.20 -23.14
C GLU A 235 -16.94 -1.98 -23.49
N GLU A 236 -16.37 -0.77 -23.51
CA GLU A 236 -17.08 0.46 -23.88
C GLU A 236 -17.51 0.49 -25.37
N THR A 237 -16.75 -0.18 -26.24
CA THR A 237 -17.16 -0.33 -27.67
C THR A 237 -18.27 -1.37 -27.83
N GLN A 238 -18.24 -2.47 -27.07
CA GLN A 238 -19.29 -3.47 -27.09
C GLN A 238 -20.63 -2.96 -26.51
N ASP A 239 -20.56 -2.17 -25.43
CA ASP A 239 -21.75 -1.54 -24.85
C ASP A 239 -22.36 -0.49 -25.80
N LYS A 240 -21.54 0.27 -26.54
CA LYS A 240 -22.01 1.21 -27.57
C LYS A 240 -22.58 0.52 -28.82
N GLU A 241 -22.00 -0.61 -29.21
CA GLU A 241 -22.56 -1.43 -30.30
C GLU A 241 -23.86 -2.12 -29.89
N ALA A 242 -24.01 -2.51 -28.62
CA ALA A 242 -25.25 -3.07 -28.08
C ALA A 242 -26.38 -2.02 -27.95
N GLU A 243 -26.05 -0.77 -27.59
CA GLU A 243 -27.01 0.34 -27.54
C GLU A 243 -27.49 0.77 -28.95
N THR A 244 -26.61 0.72 -29.96
CA THR A 244 -26.98 1.07 -31.36
C THR A 244 -27.83 0.00 -32.06
N VAL A 245 -27.81 -1.25 -31.61
CA VAL A 245 -28.63 -2.35 -32.17
C VAL A 245 -30.04 -2.36 -31.59
N VAL A 246 -30.32 -1.66 -30.52
CA VAL A 246 -31.66 -1.60 -29.90
C VAL A 246 -32.52 -0.45 -30.49
N GLU A 247 -31.91 0.49 -31.26
CA GLU A 247 -32.60 1.68 -31.79
C GLU A 247 -33.06 1.54 -33.23
N GLU A 248 -32.81 0.40 -33.93
CA GLU A 248 -33.30 0.13 -35.28
C GLU A 248 -34.17 -1.13 -35.37
N THR A 249 -35.40 -1.07 -34.82
CA THR A 249 -36.49 -1.91 -35.33
C THR A 249 -37.69 -1.04 -35.58
N PRO A 250 -38.18 -0.98 -36.87
CA PRO A 250 -39.32 -0.17 -37.20
C PRO A 250 -40.60 -0.80 -36.65
N VAL A 251 -41.42 0.07 -36.11
CA VAL A 251 -42.80 -0.20 -35.70
C VAL A 251 -43.61 -0.46 -36.94
N GLU A 252 -44.14 -1.68 -37.12
CA GLU A 252 -45.20 -1.98 -38.07
C GLU A 252 -46.48 -2.27 -37.32
N GLU A 253 -47.49 -1.47 -37.67
CA GLU A 253 -48.86 -1.47 -37.16
C GLU A 253 -49.57 -2.82 -37.35
N ALA A 254 -50.33 -3.21 -36.34
CA ALA A 254 -51.58 -3.95 -36.59
C ALA A 254 -52.61 -3.58 -35.53
N VAL A 255 -53.70 -3.03 -36.05
CA VAL A 255 -54.90 -2.52 -35.41
C VAL A 255 -55.88 -3.67 -35.12
N ALA A 256 -56.76 -3.43 -34.08
CA ALA A 256 -58.05 -4.08 -33.75
C ALA A 256 -57.94 -5.32 -32.83
N GLU A 257 -58.79 -5.51 -31.82
CA GLU A 257 -60.18 -5.17 -31.61
C GLU A 257 -60.56 -5.43 -30.14
N GLU A 258 -61.39 -4.53 -29.59
CA GLU A 258 -62.42 -4.62 -28.51
C GLU A 258 -62.29 -5.53 -27.27
N ALA A 259 -62.28 -4.91 -26.16
CA ALA A 259 -63.05 -4.80 -24.91
C ALA A 259 -64.13 -5.89 -24.59
N PRO A 260 -64.77 -5.92 -23.34
CA PRO A 260 -64.42 -5.37 -22.04
C PRO A 260 -64.78 -6.33 -20.84
N ALA A 261 -64.61 -5.79 -19.61
CA ALA A 261 -65.28 -6.14 -18.32
C ALA A 261 -64.68 -7.37 -17.58
N GLU A 262 -64.43 -7.36 -16.30
CA GLU A 262 -65.21 -6.86 -15.17
C GLU A 262 -64.32 -6.72 -13.92
N GLU A 263 -64.77 -5.84 -13.08
CA GLU A 263 -64.40 -5.49 -11.74
C GLU A 263 -64.30 -6.66 -10.77
N THR A 264 -63.39 -6.61 -9.80
CA THR A 264 -63.76 -6.72 -8.40
C THR A 264 -62.74 -6.04 -7.50
N VAL A 265 -63.20 -5.06 -6.82
CA VAL A 265 -62.69 -4.37 -5.62
C VAL A 265 -62.86 -5.26 -4.41
N VAL A 266 -61.84 -5.31 -3.56
CA VAL A 266 -61.90 -5.40 -2.07
C VAL A 266 -60.51 -5.01 -1.59
N GLU A 267 -60.20 -3.83 -1.08
CA GLU A 267 -60.43 -3.24 0.21
C GLU A 267 -60.13 -4.17 1.39
N GLU A 268 -59.11 -3.94 2.15
CA GLU A 268 -59.09 -3.36 3.49
C GLU A 268 -57.69 -3.45 4.15
N THR A 269 -57.32 -2.36 4.72
CA THR A 269 -56.31 -2.05 5.74
C THR A 269 -56.71 -2.62 7.12
N PRO A 270 -56.02 -2.21 8.23
CA PRO A 270 -54.69 -2.48 8.79
C PRO A 270 -54.79 -3.04 10.25
N ALA A 271 -53.71 -3.43 10.82
CA ALA A 271 -53.54 -3.52 12.29
C ALA A 271 -52.05 -3.50 12.60
N GLU A 272 -51.40 -2.52 13.13
CA GLU A 272 -51.39 -1.90 14.47
C GLU A 272 -51.10 -2.86 15.64
N GLU A 273 -50.13 -2.39 16.48
CA GLU A 273 -49.77 -2.76 17.87
C GLU A 273 -48.91 -4.02 18.06
N ALA A 274 -47.89 -4.03 18.89
CA ALA A 274 -47.60 -3.27 20.13
C ALA A 274 -46.11 -3.35 20.50
N VAL A 275 -45.55 -2.27 20.89
CA VAL A 275 -44.79 -1.87 22.07
C VAL A 275 -44.52 -2.98 23.11
N ALA A 276 -43.22 -3.14 23.44
CA ALA A 276 -42.73 -3.41 24.79
C ALA A 276 -41.27 -3.00 24.89
N GLU A 277 -41.05 -1.96 25.42
CA GLU A 277 -40.30 -1.30 26.45
C GLU A 277 -39.96 -2.23 27.63
N GLU A 278 -38.66 -2.42 27.89
CA GLU A 278 -38.11 -2.63 29.23
C GLU A 278 -36.58 -2.37 29.23
N ALA A 279 -36.23 -1.27 29.85
CA ALA A 279 -35.01 -1.05 30.63
C ALA A 279 -35.49 -0.87 32.09
N PRO A 280 -34.64 -0.77 33.12
CA PRO A 280 -33.24 -1.10 33.35
C PRO A 280 -33.02 -1.95 34.63
N ALA A 281 -31.82 -2.40 34.88
CA ALA A 281 -31.39 -2.72 36.24
C ALA A 281 -29.92 -2.32 36.42
N GLU A 282 -29.71 -1.27 37.16
CA GLU A 282 -28.55 -0.97 37.97
C GLU A 282 -28.35 -2.09 38.99
N GLU A 283 -27.11 -2.47 39.25
CA GLU A 283 -26.62 -2.73 40.59
C GLU A 283 -25.13 -2.42 40.69
N ALA A 284 -24.90 -1.54 41.59
CA ALA A 284 -23.68 -0.96 42.07
C ALA A 284 -23.00 -1.86 43.15
N VAL A 285 -21.81 -1.39 43.60
CA VAL A 285 -21.10 -1.62 44.88
C VAL A 285 -20.22 -2.86 44.91
N ALA A 286 -18.89 -2.76 45.08
CA ALA A 286 -18.03 -2.26 46.14
C ALA A 286 -16.59 -2.29 45.63
N GLU A 287 -15.77 -1.25 45.66
CA GLU A 287 -15.02 -0.66 46.75
C GLU A 287 -14.22 -1.69 47.63
N GLU A 288 -12.95 -1.76 47.37
CA GLU A 288 -11.88 -1.92 48.36
C GLU A 288 -10.51 -1.63 47.79
N ALA A 289 -9.93 -0.47 48.17
CA ALA A 289 -8.49 -0.30 48.34
C ALA A 289 -8.19 -0.56 49.84
N PRO A 290 -6.99 -0.99 50.19
CA PRO A 290 -6.00 -0.06 50.75
C PRO A 290 -4.53 -0.42 50.38
N ALA A 291 -3.73 0.62 50.10
CA ALA A 291 -2.79 1.30 50.97
C ALA A 291 -1.53 0.51 51.39
N GLU A 292 -0.41 1.17 51.05
CA GLU A 292 0.85 1.24 51.78
C GLU A 292 1.82 0.06 51.75
N GLU A 293 2.95 0.29 51.06
CA GLU A 293 4.24 0.27 51.72
C GLU A 293 5.29 1.09 50.94
N LYS A 294 5.54 2.26 51.51
CA LYS A 294 6.74 3.08 51.31
C LYS A 294 7.85 2.52 52.13
N GLU A 295 9.06 2.84 51.65
CA GLU A 295 10.35 2.83 52.36
C GLU A 295 11.14 1.50 52.34
N THR A 296 12.19 1.53 51.57
CA THR A 296 13.59 1.58 52.05
C THR A 296 14.55 1.22 50.94
N LYS A 297 15.36 2.13 50.50
CA LYS A 297 16.83 2.11 50.54
C LYS A 297 17.48 3.18 49.67
N LYS A 298 17.50 4.38 50.17
CA LYS A 298 18.65 5.28 50.00
C LYS A 298 19.68 4.85 51.05
N LYS A 299 20.83 4.37 50.62
CA LYS A 299 22.18 4.57 51.21
C LYS A 299 23.11 3.43 50.78
N SER A 300 23.92 3.70 49.80
CA SER A 300 25.36 3.33 49.80
C SER A 300 26.03 3.90 48.54
N LYS A 301 26.18 5.19 48.54
CA LYS A 301 27.28 5.89 47.86
C LYS A 301 28.12 6.50 48.96
N LYS A 302 29.27 5.93 49.22
CA LYS A 302 30.55 6.52 49.62
C LYS A 302 31.41 5.42 50.26
N ALA A 303 32.41 5.09 49.57
CA ALA A 303 33.77 4.83 50.02
C ALA A 303 34.40 3.71 49.21
N LYS A 304 35.27 4.02 48.39
CA LYS A 304 36.70 3.85 48.39
C LYS A 304 37.29 4.10 47.02
N LYS A 305 38.09 5.12 47.03
CA LYS A 305 39.36 5.31 46.31
C LYS A 305 39.45 4.84 44.88
#